data_30d6136e540d66df830d5909c6ac5506
#
_entry.id   30d6136e540d66df830d5909c6ac5506
#
_cell.length_a   1.000
_cell.length_b   1.000
_cell.length_c   1.000
_cell.angle_alpha   90.00
_cell.angle_beta   90.00
_cell.angle_gamma   90.00
#
_symmetry.space_group_name_H-M   'P 1'
#
loop_
_entity.id
_entity.type
_entity.pdbx_description
1 polymer ?
#
loop_
_entity_poly.entity_id
_entity_poly.type
_entity_poly.pdbx_seq_one_letter_code
_entity_poly.pdbx_strand_id
1 'polypeptide(L)'
;MALTVNPHAGPSAPDTFHEEALYAFRFDLNCDSHEDVTFKVQFGASAQVDGNEHQHVQAFDVCRAIGGVARKGAEGELIISGHTGQVVKTDGDYRAYAGLAPDLFAGDAVALNVFRKALWKEKRFEPQAFQSRQNFFAKANVTAIVIEIPSPLIGRGLVHGWATASLYGHAPEVQVSRWGLPLITHVFLSDPALKDEAERYNRATPADDVTLFSKPISDFTEKVTRLANSAANPSEYANQILARICPTVLPYELDTPAYFNVARFNGRALTDDVMGVILTLATHTALGDGVAPDKQLLRPDFPYFGEPHT
;
A
#
# COMPACT_ATOMS: atom_id res chain seq x y z
N MET A 1 0.95 12.20 0.46
CA MET A 1 1.27 10.75 0.51
C MET A 1 0.74 10.19 1.81
N ALA A 2 0.22 8.95 1.80
CA ALA A 2 -0.23 8.28 3.02
C ALA A 2 0.19 6.80 2.99
N LEU A 3 0.64 6.29 4.13
CA LEU A 3 0.97 4.89 4.37
C LEU A 3 0.26 4.46 5.65
N THR A 4 -0.49 3.39 5.59
CA THR A 4 -1.14 2.79 6.77
C THR A 4 -0.45 1.49 7.14
N VAL A 5 -0.19 1.32 8.42
CA VAL A 5 0.42 0.12 9.00
C VAL A 5 -0.35 -0.29 10.26
N ASN A 6 0.03 -1.38 10.90
CA ASN A 6 -0.63 -1.93 12.08
C ASN A 6 -2.16 -2.09 11.91
N PRO A 7 -2.62 -3.02 11.06
CA PRO A 7 -4.04 -3.33 10.95
C PRO A 7 -4.64 -3.67 12.32
N HIS A 8 -5.85 -3.16 12.61
CA HIS A 8 -6.53 -3.30 13.90
C HIS A 8 -5.82 -2.61 15.09
N ALA A 9 -5.09 -1.53 14.81
CA ALA A 9 -4.48 -0.69 15.85
C ALA A 9 -5.51 -0.17 16.87
N GLY A 10 -5.11 -0.05 18.13
CA GLY A 10 -5.97 0.32 19.24
C GLY A 10 -6.33 -0.90 20.11
N PRO A 11 -7.60 -1.30 20.21
CA PRO A 11 -8.01 -2.31 21.21
C PRO A 11 -7.35 -3.69 21.10
N SER A 12 -6.88 -4.09 19.94
CA SER A 12 -6.33 -5.43 19.69
C SER A 12 -4.90 -5.48 19.17
N ALA A 13 -4.31 -4.33 18.86
CA ALA A 13 -2.93 -4.22 18.39
C ALA A 13 -2.33 -2.89 18.87
N PRO A 14 -0.99 -2.74 18.90
CA PRO A 14 -0.37 -1.46 19.25
C PRO A 14 -0.85 -0.30 18.39
N ASP A 15 -1.11 0.83 19.01
CA ASP A 15 -1.38 2.13 18.36
C ASP A 15 -0.11 2.94 18.09
N THR A 16 1.04 2.32 18.33
CA THR A 16 2.38 2.89 18.20
C THR A 16 3.10 2.33 16.97
N PHE A 17 4.09 3.06 16.50
CA PHE A 17 5.02 2.60 15.46
C PHE A 17 6.21 1.88 16.09
N HIS A 18 6.80 0.95 15.34
CA HIS A 18 7.97 0.22 15.84
C HIS A 18 9.20 1.14 15.80
N GLU A 19 9.89 1.27 16.92
CA GLU A 19 11.03 2.19 17.08
C GLU A 19 12.27 1.81 16.24
N GLU A 20 12.42 0.54 15.91
CA GLU A 20 13.49 0.04 15.02
C GLU A 20 13.01 -0.09 13.56
N ALA A 21 11.82 0.43 13.21
CA ALA A 21 11.37 0.40 11.84
C ALA A 21 11.74 1.69 11.09
N LEU A 22 12.11 1.50 9.84
CA LEU A 22 12.24 2.57 8.84
C LEU A 22 11.07 2.44 7.87
N TYR A 23 10.19 3.44 7.86
CA TYR A 23 9.10 3.57 6.90
C TYR A 23 9.55 4.51 5.78
N ALA A 24 9.30 4.15 4.54
CA ALA A 24 9.79 4.94 3.43
C ALA A 24 8.76 5.08 2.30
N PHE A 25 8.63 6.30 1.77
CA PHE A 25 7.95 6.59 0.51
C PHE A 25 9.02 6.78 -0.55
N ARG A 26 9.03 5.93 -1.56
CA ARG A 26 10.08 5.83 -2.58
C ARG A 26 9.55 6.25 -3.94
N PHE A 27 10.35 7.00 -4.69
CA PHE A 27 10.00 7.52 -6.01
C PHE A 27 11.12 7.27 -7.00
N ASP A 28 10.79 6.59 -8.08
CA ASP A 28 11.58 6.43 -9.29
C ASP A 28 11.12 7.50 -10.30
N LEU A 29 12.03 8.32 -10.77
CA LEU A 29 11.78 9.47 -11.63
C LEU A 29 12.13 9.21 -13.11
N ASN A 30 12.82 8.11 -13.40
CA ASN A 30 13.33 7.78 -14.71
C ASN A 30 12.80 6.45 -15.26
N CYS A 31 11.91 5.78 -14.51
CA CYS A 31 11.28 4.51 -14.84
C CYS A 31 12.27 3.32 -14.95
N ASP A 32 13.35 3.34 -14.17
CA ASP A 32 14.33 2.23 -14.09
C ASP A 32 14.08 1.27 -12.92
N SER A 33 12.97 1.48 -12.19
CA SER A 33 12.54 0.68 -11.03
C SER A 33 13.47 0.77 -9.81
N HIS A 34 14.30 1.81 -9.76
CA HIS A 34 15.11 2.18 -8.61
C HIS A 34 14.72 3.57 -8.12
N GLU A 35 14.66 3.74 -6.83
CA GLU A 35 14.30 5.04 -6.25
C GLU A 35 15.41 6.08 -6.43
N ASP A 36 15.00 7.26 -6.90
CA ASP A 36 15.83 8.47 -7.02
C ASP A 36 15.62 9.40 -5.82
N VAL A 37 14.40 9.41 -5.27
CA VAL A 37 14.02 10.21 -4.11
C VAL A 37 13.25 9.33 -3.12
N THR A 38 13.58 9.46 -1.84
CA THR A 38 12.88 8.73 -0.76
C THR A 38 12.61 9.65 0.42
N PHE A 39 11.40 9.60 0.95
CA PHE A 39 11.05 10.21 2.23
C PHE A 39 11.02 9.10 3.29
N LYS A 40 11.90 9.22 4.27
CA LYS A 40 12.18 8.22 5.30
C LYS A 40 11.62 8.70 6.62
N VAL A 41 10.86 7.85 7.30
CA VAL A 41 10.22 8.17 8.58
C VAL A 41 10.69 7.19 9.63
N GLN A 42 11.20 7.71 10.73
CA GLN A 42 11.61 6.94 11.90
C GLN A 42 10.88 7.44 13.14
N PHE A 43 10.69 6.55 14.10
CA PHE A 43 10.00 6.83 15.35
C PHE A 43 10.94 6.56 16.52
N GLY A 44 10.87 7.41 17.54
CA GLY A 44 11.52 7.18 18.82
C GLY A 44 10.76 6.21 19.71
N ALA A 45 11.30 5.97 20.87
CA ALA A 45 10.65 5.15 21.89
C ALA A 45 9.27 5.72 22.25
N SER A 46 8.33 4.82 22.49
CA SER A 46 6.99 5.17 22.94
C SER A 46 7.00 5.60 24.39
N ALA A 47 6.32 6.71 24.68
CA ALA A 47 6.09 7.20 26.05
C ALA A 47 4.59 7.32 26.32
N GLN A 48 4.15 6.95 27.51
CA GLN A 48 2.78 7.17 27.96
C GLN A 48 2.53 8.66 28.19
N VAL A 49 1.33 9.10 27.88
CA VAL A 49 0.90 10.46 28.20
C VAL A 49 0.48 10.54 29.67
N ASP A 50 1.01 11.49 30.42
CA ASP A 50 0.68 11.69 31.82
C ASP A 50 -0.84 11.76 32.04
N GLY A 51 -1.35 10.87 32.91
CA GLY A 51 -2.77 10.80 33.25
C GLY A 51 -3.64 9.97 32.28
N ASN A 52 -3.06 9.37 31.25
CA ASN A 52 -3.78 8.47 30.33
C ASN A 52 -2.94 7.24 29.97
N GLU A 53 -3.18 6.14 30.69
CA GLU A 53 -2.44 4.88 30.48
C GLU A 53 -2.67 4.22 29.12
N HIS A 54 -3.68 4.66 28.38
CA HIS A 54 -4.03 4.11 27.06
C HIS A 54 -3.58 4.98 25.90
N GLN A 55 -2.92 6.12 26.17
CA GLN A 55 -2.46 7.01 25.12
C GLN A 55 -0.92 7.05 25.10
N HIS A 56 -0.36 6.74 23.94
CA HIS A 56 1.07 6.76 23.70
C HIS A 56 1.47 7.89 22.75
N VAL A 57 2.63 8.46 22.98
CA VAL A 57 3.25 9.45 22.12
C VAL A 57 4.66 9.01 21.74
N GLN A 58 5.03 9.23 20.48
CA GLN A 58 6.38 8.99 19.96
C GLN A 58 6.87 10.24 19.24
N ALA A 59 8.13 10.59 19.41
CA ALA A 59 8.78 11.52 18.50
C ALA A 59 8.94 10.86 17.12
N PHE A 60 8.86 11.63 16.03
CA PHE A 60 9.19 11.15 14.70
C PHE A 60 9.96 12.19 13.90
N ASP A 61 10.80 11.68 13.01
CA ASP A 61 11.55 12.48 12.05
C ASP A 61 11.22 12.03 10.63
N VAL A 62 11.14 13.00 9.71
CA VAL A 62 11.03 12.77 8.27
C VAL A 62 12.27 13.30 7.60
N CYS A 63 13.02 12.44 6.94
CA CYS A 63 14.18 12.79 6.17
C CYS A 63 13.93 12.62 4.66
N ARG A 64 14.42 13.54 3.84
CA ARG A 64 14.48 13.45 2.39
C ARG A 64 15.84 12.95 1.95
N ALA A 65 15.89 11.91 1.16
CA ALA A 65 17.11 11.34 0.60
C ALA A 65 17.05 11.30 -0.93
N ILE A 66 18.19 11.52 -1.60
CA ILE A 66 18.28 11.62 -3.07
C ILE A 66 19.44 10.74 -3.57
N GLY A 67 19.25 10.16 -4.74
CA GLY A 67 20.27 9.36 -5.43
C GLY A 67 20.68 8.12 -4.62
N GLY A 68 21.97 7.83 -4.48
CA GLY A 68 22.45 6.64 -3.78
C GLY A 68 22.00 6.53 -2.32
N VAL A 69 21.79 7.67 -1.64
CA VAL A 69 21.30 7.70 -0.24
C VAL A 69 19.80 7.37 -0.17
N ALA A 70 19.03 7.55 -1.26
CA ALA A 70 17.62 7.19 -1.31
C ALA A 70 17.39 5.69 -1.10
N ARG A 71 18.32 4.85 -1.49
CA ARG A 71 18.14 3.40 -1.66
C ARG A 71 18.22 2.59 -0.37
N LYS A 72 18.88 3.07 0.68
CA LYS A 72 19.05 2.31 1.92
C LYS A 72 19.34 3.22 3.12
N GLY A 73 19.18 2.65 4.30
CA GLY A 73 19.47 3.31 5.58
C GLY A 73 18.54 4.48 5.86
N ALA A 74 18.72 5.09 7.03
CA ALA A 74 17.90 6.20 7.51
C ALA A 74 18.43 7.59 7.12
N GLU A 75 19.62 7.68 6.55
CA GLU A 75 20.27 8.93 6.19
C GLU A 75 19.45 9.76 5.21
N GLY A 76 19.56 11.10 5.33
CA GLY A 76 18.88 12.06 4.49
C GLY A 76 18.89 13.44 5.12
N GLU A 77 18.37 14.44 4.41
CA GLU A 77 18.12 15.78 4.93
C GLU A 77 16.87 15.75 5.81
N LEU A 78 17.01 16.12 7.09
CA LEU A 78 15.89 16.26 8.01
C LEU A 78 14.99 17.43 7.55
N ILE A 79 13.71 17.12 7.25
CA ILE A 79 12.76 18.12 6.76
C ILE A 79 11.60 18.36 7.73
N ILE A 80 11.22 17.39 8.55
CA ILE A 80 10.15 17.53 9.55
C ILE A 80 10.55 16.75 10.80
N SER A 81 10.31 17.33 11.98
CA SER A 81 10.31 16.62 13.27
C SER A 81 9.02 16.90 14.02
N GLY A 82 8.48 15.92 14.71
CA GLY A 82 7.23 16.07 15.44
C GLY A 82 6.93 14.95 16.41
N HIS A 83 5.68 14.91 16.87
CA HIS A 83 5.17 13.87 17.75
C HIS A 83 3.88 13.27 17.17
N THR A 84 3.68 11.98 17.41
CA THR A 84 2.46 11.28 17.00
C THR A 84 1.20 11.92 17.61
N GLY A 85 0.07 11.80 16.89
CA GLY A 85 -1.20 12.41 17.28
C GLY A 85 -1.32 13.90 17.00
N GLN A 86 -0.27 14.54 16.48
CA GLN A 86 -0.25 15.97 16.18
C GLN A 86 0.05 16.26 14.71
N VAL A 87 -0.61 17.28 14.16
CA VAL A 87 -0.25 17.82 12.84
C VAL A 87 0.96 18.75 13.01
N VAL A 88 2.02 18.43 12.32
CA VAL A 88 3.22 19.27 12.25
C VAL A 88 3.22 20.03 10.93
N LYS A 89 3.48 21.34 11.00
CA LYS A 89 3.68 22.21 9.84
C LYS A 89 5.00 22.94 9.96
N THR A 90 5.76 22.99 8.88
CA THR A 90 7.03 23.75 8.81
C THR A 90 6.87 25.00 7.95
N ASP A 91 7.86 25.90 8.02
CA ASP A 91 7.89 27.14 7.21
C ASP A 91 8.00 26.87 5.71
N GLY A 92 8.43 25.67 5.31
CA GLY A 92 8.53 25.23 3.91
C GLY A 92 7.22 24.67 3.34
N ASP A 93 6.07 24.88 3.98
CA ASP A 93 4.77 24.32 3.64
C ASP A 93 4.72 22.78 3.67
N TYR A 94 5.64 22.15 4.39
CA TYR A 94 5.61 20.72 4.65
C TYR A 94 4.65 20.42 5.80
N ARG A 95 3.83 19.41 5.66
CA ARG A 95 2.97 18.93 6.73
C ARG A 95 3.17 17.44 6.94
N ALA A 96 3.18 16.99 8.19
CA ALA A 96 3.20 15.60 8.56
C ALA A 96 2.22 15.32 9.69
N TYR A 97 1.67 14.14 9.66
CA TYR A 97 0.90 13.53 10.73
C TYR A 97 1.29 12.06 10.83
N ALA A 98 1.46 11.59 12.03
CA ALA A 98 1.58 10.18 12.32
C ALA A 98 0.71 9.84 13.54
N GLY A 99 -0.09 8.79 13.47
CA GLY A 99 -0.94 8.41 14.59
C GLY A 99 -2.07 7.47 14.21
N LEU A 100 -2.96 7.24 15.16
CA LEU A 100 -4.12 6.39 14.98
C LEU A 100 -5.12 7.05 14.01
N ALA A 101 -5.69 6.26 13.11
CA ALA A 101 -6.63 6.70 12.09
C ALA A 101 -7.63 5.58 11.77
N PRO A 102 -8.84 5.88 11.26
CA PRO A 102 -9.72 4.86 10.75
C PRO A 102 -9.12 4.19 9.51
N ASP A 103 -9.36 2.89 9.35
CA ASP A 103 -8.93 2.21 8.12
C ASP A 103 -9.84 2.62 6.95
N LEU A 104 -9.29 3.33 5.98
CA LEU A 104 -10.02 3.77 4.78
C LEU A 104 -10.06 2.70 3.69
N PHE A 105 -9.35 1.60 3.86
CA PHE A 105 -9.44 0.48 2.95
C PHE A 105 -10.80 -0.19 3.11
N ALA A 106 -11.44 -0.50 1.99
CA ALA A 106 -12.71 -1.21 1.97
C ALA A 106 -12.58 -2.47 1.13
N GLY A 107 -13.14 -3.56 1.64
CA GLY A 107 -13.11 -4.82 0.93
C GLY A 107 -13.66 -5.99 1.73
N ASP A 108 -14.17 -7.00 1.01
CA ASP A 108 -14.64 -8.26 1.57
C ASP A 108 -13.51 -9.30 1.57
N ALA A 109 -12.64 -9.22 2.58
CA ALA A 109 -11.51 -10.13 2.72
C ALA A 109 -11.95 -11.59 2.94
N VAL A 110 -13.12 -11.81 3.53
CA VAL A 110 -13.69 -13.16 3.74
C VAL A 110 -14.12 -13.74 2.40
N ALA A 111 -14.85 -12.97 1.60
CA ALA A 111 -15.26 -13.37 0.24
C ALA A 111 -14.05 -13.63 -0.66
N LEU A 112 -13.01 -12.79 -0.59
CA LEU A 112 -11.76 -13.01 -1.33
C LEU A 112 -11.11 -14.35 -0.98
N ASN A 113 -11.10 -14.73 0.30
CA ASN A 113 -10.58 -16.04 0.72
C ASN A 113 -11.43 -17.20 0.20
N VAL A 114 -12.75 -17.07 0.17
CA VAL A 114 -13.65 -18.08 -0.44
C VAL A 114 -13.38 -18.21 -1.93
N PHE A 115 -13.29 -17.08 -2.64
CA PHE A 115 -12.96 -17.04 -4.07
C PHE A 115 -11.62 -17.73 -4.38
N ARG A 116 -10.57 -17.38 -3.62
CA ARG A 116 -9.24 -18.01 -3.77
C ARG A 116 -9.26 -19.52 -3.52
N LYS A 117 -10.00 -19.97 -2.50
CA LYS A 117 -10.17 -21.39 -2.21
C LYS A 117 -10.86 -22.11 -3.38
N ALA A 118 -11.94 -21.57 -3.93
CA ALA A 118 -12.61 -22.12 -5.10
C ALA A 118 -11.67 -22.20 -6.31
N LEU A 119 -10.93 -21.13 -6.58
CA LEU A 119 -9.97 -21.06 -7.70
C LEU A 119 -8.86 -22.11 -7.59
N TRP A 120 -8.21 -22.20 -6.41
CA TRP A 120 -7.00 -23.01 -6.26
C TRP A 120 -7.28 -24.48 -5.92
N LYS A 121 -8.24 -24.76 -5.02
CA LYS A 121 -8.55 -26.11 -4.56
C LYS A 121 -9.61 -26.80 -5.43
N GLU A 122 -10.67 -26.06 -5.76
CA GLU A 122 -11.84 -26.61 -6.45
C GLU A 122 -11.76 -26.45 -7.98
N LYS A 123 -10.77 -25.69 -8.47
CA LYS A 123 -10.57 -25.38 -9.91
C LYS A 123 -11.81 -24.76 -10.54
N ARG A 124 -12.46 -23.85 -9.83
CA ARG A 124 -13.73 -23.24 -10.20
C ARG A 124 -13.67 -21.71 -10.07
N PHE A 125 -14.24 -21.00 -11.03
CA PHE A 125 -14.48 -19.57 -10.94
C PHE A 125 -15.76 -19.33 -10.12
N GLU A 126 -15.67 -18.58 -9.00
CA GLU A 126 -16.76 -18.43 -8.03
C GLU A 126 -17.04 -16.95 -7.73
N PRO A 127 -17.64 -16.21 -8.68
CA PRO A 127 -17.95 -14.79 -8.46
C PRO A 127 -19.02 -14.57 -7.38
N GLN A 128 -19.86 -15.58 -7.08
CA GLN A 128 -20.88 -15.53 -6.03
C GLN A 128 -20.29 -15.43 -4.63
N ALA A 129 -19.00 -15.71 -4.46
CA ALA A 129 -18.32 -15.50 -3.18
C ALA A 129 -18.48 -14.05 -2.67
N PHE A 130 -18.59 -13.08 -3.59
CA PHE A 130 -18.69 -11.65 -3.26
C PHE A 130 -20.14 -11.14 -3.05
N GLN A 131 -21.12 -12.02 -2.92
CA GLN A 131 -22.50 -11.60 -2.63
C GLN A 131 -22.72 -11.10 -1.21
N SER A 132 -21.83 -11.43 -0.27
CA SER A 132 -21.89 -10.99 1.13
C SER A 132 -21.73 -9.48 1.28
N ARG A 133 -20.89 -8.84 0.46
CA ARG A 133 -20.62 -7.40 0.44
C ARG A 133 -20.30 -6.82 1.82
N GLN A 134 -19.54 -7.56 2.61
CA GLN A 134 -19.21 -7.16 3.97
C GLN A 134 -17.84 -6.47 3.99
N ASN A 135 -17.81 -5.20 4.36
CA ASN A 135 -16.55 -4.54 4.59
C ASN A 135 -15.88 -5.10 5.86
N PHE A 136 -14.83 -5.89 5.65
CA PHE A 136 -14.05 -6.47 6.75
C PHE A 136 -13.34 -5.40 7.61
N PHE A 137 -13.09 -4.23 7.05
CA PHE A 137 -12.32 -3.15 7.64
C PHE A 137 -13.18 -2.02 8.23
N ALA A 138 -14.51 -2.12 8.15
CA ALA A 138 -15.46 -1.04 8.45
C ALA A 138 -15.35 -0.39 9.84
N LYS A 139 -14.75 -1.07 10.81
CA LYS A 139 -14.56 -0.56 12.17
C LYS A 139 -13.11 -0.73 12.65
N ALA A 140 -12.22 -0.96 11.71
CA ALA A 140 -10.82 -1.12 12.01
C ALA A 140 -10.14 0.25 12.11
N ASN A 141 -9.15 0.34 12.98
CA ASN A 141 -8.17 1.42 12.99
C ASN A 141 -6.84 0.90 12.48
N VAL A 142 -6.03 1.83 12.02
CA VAL A 142 -4.64 1.65 11.58
C VAL A 142 -3.78 2.73 12.19
N THR A 143 -2.48 2.56 12.21
CA THR A 143 -1.58 3.71 12.36
C THR A 143 -1.26 4.27 10.98
N ALA A 144 -1.43 5.57 10.79
CA ALA A 144 -1.22 6.26 9.53
C ALA A 144 -0.01 7.20 9.61
N ILE A 145 0.79 7.22 8.56
CA ILE A 145 1.83 8.22 8.29
C ILE A 145 1.35 9.02 7.09
N VAL A 146 1.12 10.31 7.28
CA VAL A 146 0.65 11.21 6.22
C VAL A 146 1.64 12.35 6.05
N ILE A 147 2.13 12.54 4.83
CA ILE A 147 3.08 13.60 4.50
C ILE A 147 2.54 14.39 3.31
N GLU A 148 2.50 15.69 3.44
CA GLU A 148 2.21 16.63 2.36
C GLU A 148 3.42 17.53 2.15
N ILE A 149 3.92 17.55 0.93
CA ILE A 149 5.10 18.31 0.52
C ILE A 149 4.87 18.90 -0.87
N PRO A 150 5.53 20.01 -1.22
CA PRO A 150 5.53 20.52 -2.59
C PRO A 150 6.07 19.51 -3.59
N SER A 151 5.38 19.32 -4.72
CA SER A 151 5.76 18.36 -5.77
C SER A 151 7.20 18.50 -6.28
N PRO A 152 7.79 19.72 -6.37
CA PRO A 152 9.20 19.87 -6.79
C PRO A 152 10.21 19.17 -5.88
N LEU A 153 9.85 18.80 -4.66
CA LEU A 153 10.71 17.99 -3.78
C LEU A 153 10.73 16.52 -4.14
N ILE A 154 9.71 16.03 -4.84
CA ILE A 154 9.69 14.71 -5.44
C ILE A 154 10.40 14.81 -6.81
N GLY A 155 9.83 15.58 -7.73
CA GLY A 155 10.30 15.70 -9.11
C GLY A 155 9.30 16.46 -9.99
N ARG A 156 9.20 16.05 -11.25
CA ARG A 156 8.25 16.59 -12.25
C ARG A 156 7.78 15.48 -13.16
N GLY A 157 6.55 15.60 -13.69
CA GLY A 157 5.97 14.68 -14.66
C GLY A 157 5.58 13.35 -14.04
N LEU A 158 5.70 12.28 -14.81
CA LEU A 158 5.37 10.92 -14.36
C LEU A 158 6.44 10.40 -13.40
N VAL A 159 5.99 9.91 -12.25
CA VAL A 159 6.82 9.22 -11.27
C VAL A 159 6.24 7.85 -10.96
N HIS A 160 7.08 6.91 -10.57
CA HIS A 160 6.66 5.62 -10.05
C HIS A 160 6.88 5.58 -8.54
N GLY A 161 5.81 5.39 -7.77
CA GLY A 161 5.85 5.40 -6.32
C GLY A 161 5.60 4.03 -5.69
N TRP A 162 6.29 3.75 -4.59
CA TRP A 162 5.98 2.65 -3.67
C TRP A 162 6.38 3.01 -2.26
N ALA A 163 5.91 2.24 -1.29
CA ALA A 163 6.32 2.39 0.09
C ALA A 163 6.93 1.09 0.62
N THR A 164 7.79 1.20 1.62
CA THR A 164 8.41 0.07 2.31
C THR A 164 8.40 0.26 3.81
N ALA A 165 8.39 -0.85 4.54
CA ALA A 165 8.84 -0.89 5.93
C ALA A 165 10.03 -1.84 6.03
N SER A 166 11.06 -1.40 6.74
CA SER A 166 12.27 -2.18 7.01
C SER A 166 12.52 -2.21 8.51
N LEU A 167 13.08 -3.30 9.02
CA LEU A 167 13.72 -3.31 10.33
C LEU A 167 15.11 -2.70 10.18
N TYR A 168 15.39 -1.69 11.00
CA TYR A 168 16.61 -0.90 10.96
C TYR A 168 17.04 -0.56 12.38
N GLY A 169 18.05 -1.18 12.88
CA GLY A 169 18.51 -0.97 14.27
C GLY A 169 19.78 -1.72 14.55
N HIS A 170 19.70 -2.84 15.25
CA HIS A 170 20.84 -3.62 15.70
C HIS A 170 21.45 -4.58 14.64
N ALA A 171 20.82 -4.69 13.48
CA ALA A 171 21.24 -5.56 12.39
C ALA A 171 21.28 -4.78 11.05
N PRO A 172 21.85 -5.34 9.98
CA PRO A 172 21.66 -4.78 8.66
C PRO A 172 20.16 -4.55 8.36
N GLU A 173 19.85 -3.46 7.65
CA GLU A 173 18.48 -3.18 7.22
C GLU A 173 17.87 -4.38 6.49
N VAL A 174 16.68 -4.79 6.91
CA VAL A 174 15.92 -5.87 6.29
C VAL A 174 14.53 -5.35 5.96
N GLN A 175 14.22 -5.22 4.67
CA GLN A 175 12.88 -4.89 4.23
C GLN A 175 11.90 -6.01 4.60
N VAL A 176 10.79 -5.67 5.25
CA VAL A 176 9.77 -6.62 5.72
C VAL A 176 8.43 -6.45 5.03
N SER A 177 8.19 -5.30 4.39
CA SER A 177 6.96 -5.04 3.67
C SER A 177 7.18 -4.05 2.53
N ARG A 178 6.38 -4.22 1.46
CA ARG A 178 6.36 -3.36 0.29
C ARG A 178 4.93 -3.13 -0.20
N TRP A 179 4.61 -1.87 -0.52
CA TRP A 179 3.32 -1.44 -1.06
C TRP A 179 3.56 -0.57 -2.29
N GLY A 180 3.28 -1.10 -3.45
CA GLY A 180 3.19 -0.37 -4.71
C GLY A 180 1.76 -0.44 -5.23
N LEU A 181 1.49 -1.31 -6.20
CA LEU A 181 0.11 -1.61 -6.60
C LEU A 181 -0.59 -2.43 -5.51
N PRO A 182 -1.88 -2.16 -5.25
CA PRO A 182 -2.63 -2.87 -4.22
C PRO A 182 -2.90 -4.33 -4.58
N LEU A 183 -3.08 -5.17 -3.55
CA LEU A 183 -3.55 -6.55 -3.64
C LEU A 183 -2.67 -7.53 -4.44
N ILE A 184 -1.43 -7.18 -4.77
CA ILE A 184 -0.53 -8.07 -5.54
C ILE A 184 -0.38 -9.42 -4.84
N THR A 185 -0.02 -9.42 -3.56
CA THR A 185 0.17 -10.66 -2.78
C THR A 185 -1.15 -11.39 -2.50
N HIS A 186 -2.26 -10.65 -2.43
CA HIS A 186 -3.56 -11.21 -2.08
C HIS A 186 -4.33 -11.77 -3.28
N VAL A 187 -4.03 -11.31 -4.49
CA VAL A 187 -4.70 -11.74 -5.72
C VAL A 187 -3.71 -12.49 -6.61
N PHE A 188 -2.77 -11.80 -7.22
CA PHE A 188 -1.90 -12.38 -8.25
C PHE A 188 -0.89 -13.40 -7.72
N LEU A 189 -0.33 -13.18 -6.52
CA LEU A 189 0.62 -14.08 -5.87
C LEU A 189 -0.05 -14.99 -4.83
N SER A 190 -1.30 -15.35 -5.05
CA SER A 190 -2.13 -16.07 -4.07
C SER A 190 -2.14 -17.60 -4.22
N ASP A 191 -1.33 -18.18 -5.10
CA ASP A 191 -1.25 -19.64 -5.24
C ASP A 191 -0.67 -20.27 -3.97
N PRO A 192 -1.43 -21.13 -3.25
CA PRO A 192 -0.95 -21.77 -2.04
C PRO A 192 0.17 -22.79 -2.30
N ALA A 193 0.43 -23.15 -3.55
CA ALA A 193 1.58 -23.99 -3.91
C ALA A 193 2.90 -23.20 -3.91
N LEU A 194 2.83 -21.88 -4.05
CA LEU A 194 3.97 -20.96 -3.97
C LEU A 194 4.19 -20.59 -2.50
N LYS A 195 4.96 -21.39 -1.79
CA LYS A 195 5.28 -21.11 -0.39
C LYS A 195 6.09 -19.82 -0.30
N ASP A 196 5.80 -19.03 0.72
CA ASP A 196 6.56 -17.82 1.11
C ASP A 196 6.60 -16.73 0.02
N GLU A 197 5.76 -16.81 -1.03
CA GLU A 197 5.80 -15.86 -2.15
C GLU A 197 5.44 -14.43 -1.72
N ALA A 198 4.50 -14.27 -0.78
CA ALA A 198 4.18 -12.97 -0.21
C ALA A 198 5.37 -12.38 0.56
N GLU A 199 6.09 -13.17 1.34
CA GLU A 199 7.29 -12.75 2.05
C GLU A 199 8.43 -12.40 1.06
N ARG A 200 8.62 -13.23 0.04
CA ARG A 200 9.58 -12.98 -1.04
C ARG A 200 9.28 -11.66 -1.76
N TYR A 201 8.01 -11.38 -2.06
CA TYR A 201 7.56 -10.12 -2.64
C TYR A 201 7.86 -8.94 -1.71
N ASN A 202 7.53 -9.06 -0.44
CA ASN A 202 7.74 -8.01 0.55
C ASN A 202 9.24 -7.65 0.72
N ARG A 203 10.15 -8.59 0.50
CA ARG A 203 11.60 -8.39 0.60
C ARG A 203 12.26 -7.94 -0.70
N ALA A 204 11.61 -8.13 -1.85
CA ALA A 204 12.13 -7.77 -3.16
C ALA A 204 11.98 -6.27 -3.46
N THR A 205 12.76 -5.76 -4.41
CA THR A 205 12.60 -4.41 -4.96
C THR A 205 11.79 -4.44 -6.25
N PRO A 206 11.21 -3.32 -6.72
CA PRO A 206 10.54 -3.27 -8.01
C PRO A 206 11.42 -3.69 -9.19
N ALA A 207 12.73 -3.46 -9.12
CA ALA A 207 13.67 -3.88 -10.15
C ALA A 207 13.74 -5.41 -10.34
N ASP A 208 13.41 -6.17 -9.29
CA ASP A 208 13.40 -7.64 -9.32
C ASP A 208 12.09 -8.23 -9.87
N ASP A 209 11.02 -7.44 -9.95
CA ASP A 209 9.65 -7.92 -10.17
C ASP A 209 9.48 -8.71 -11.46
N VAL A 210 10.06 -8.23 -12.56
CA VAL A 210 9.97 -8.91 -13.86
C VAL A 210 10.58 -10.30 -13.78
N THR A 211 11.74 -10.41 -13.13
CA THR A 211 12.45 -11.70 -13.00
C THR A 211 11.76 -12.65 -12.03
N LEU A 212 11.27 -12.12 -10.91
CA LEU A 212 10.76 -12.95 -9.81
C LEU A 212 9.28 -13.28 -9.93
N PHE A 213 8.45 -12.33 -10.41
CA PHE A 213 7.00 -12.42 -10.26
C PHE A 213 6.22 -12.45 -11.57
N SER A 214 6.86 -12.29 -12.75
CA SER A 214 6.18 -12.36 -14.04
C SER A 214 5.43 -13.67 -14.20
N LYS A 215 6.08 -14.80 -13.93
CA LYS A 215 5.47 -16.10 -14.11
C LYS A 215 4.28 -16.35 -13.17
N PRO A 216 4.38 -16.17 -11.84
CA PRO A 216 3.22 -16.34 -10.95
C PRO A 216 2.04 -15.44 -11.32
N ILE A 217 2.29 -14.18 -11.67
CA ILE A 217 1.26 -13.21 -12.09
C ILE A 217 0.55 -13.69 -13.37
N SER A 218 1.33 -14.10 -14.38
CA SER A 218 0.78 -14.63 -15.62
C SER A 218 0.00 -15.92 -15.40
N ASP A 219 0.55 -16.87 -14.64
CA ASP A 219 -0.08 -18.15 -14.35
C ASP A 219 -1.44 -17.96 -13.64
N PHE A 220 -1.49 -17.01 -12.68
CA PHE A 220 -2.75 -16.67 -12.01
C PHE A 220 -3.78 -16.11 -13.00
N THR A 221 -3.40 -15.09 -13.78
CA THR A 221 -4.29 -14.40 -14.71
C THR A 221 -4.79 -15.34 -15.81
N GLU A 222 -3.92 -16.15 -16.40
CA GLU A 222 -4.29 -17.16 -17.39
C GLU A 222 -5.27 -18.18 -16.80
N LYS A 223 -4.99 -18.68 -15.60
CA LYS A 223 -5.83 -19.65 -14.93
C LYS A 223 -7.22 -19.11 -14.63
N VAL A 224 -7.32 -17.92 -14.02
CA VAL A 224 -8.62 -17.39 -13.62
C VAL A 224 -9.47 -17.03 -14.83
N THR A 225 -8.89 -16.44 -15.88
CA THR A 225 -9.62 -16.10 -17.12
C THR A 225 -10.04 -17.32 -17.90
N ARG A 226 -9.25 -18.39 -17.89
CA ARG A 226 -9.63 -19.70 -18.47
C ARG A 226 -10.82 -20.31 -17.73
N LEU A 227 -10.81 -20.33 -16.41
CA LEU A 227 -11.91 -20.86 -15.59
C LEU A 227 -13.18 -20.00 -15.68
N ALA A 228 -13.04 -18.69 -15.82
CA ALA A 228 -14.15 -17.76 -16.03
C ALA A 228 -14.68 -17.76 -17.46
N ASN A 229 -13.96 -18.36 -18.42
CA ASN A 229 -14.22 -18.26 -19.86
C ASN A 229 -14.38 -16.79 -20.31
N SER A 230 -13.55 -15.89 -19.76
CA SER A 230 -13.69 -14.44 -19.91
C SER A 230 -12.75 -13.84 -20.95
N ALA A 231 -11.70 -14.54 -21.34
CA ALA A 231 -10.75 -14.10 -22.38
C ALA A 231 -10.73 -15.10 -23.52
N ALA A 232 -10.80 -14.59 -24.76
CA ALA A 232 -10.68 -15.42 -25.97
C ALA A 232 -9.31 -16.11 -26.04
N ASN A 233 -8.26 -15.40 -25.63
CA ASN A 233 -6.91 -15.94 -25.48
C ASN A 233 -6.38 -15.61 -24.07
N PRO A 234 -6.52 -16.52 -23.10
CA PRO A 234 -6.09 -16.28 -21.72
C PRO A 234 -4.60 -15.94 -21.56
N SER A 235 -3.71 -16.58 -22.33
CA SER A 235 -2.28 -16.30 -22.26
C SER A 235 -1.93 -14.90 -22.80
N GLU A 236 -2.56 -14.46 -23.87
CA GLU A 236 -2.38 -13.11 -24.41
C GLU A 236 -2.88 -12.05 -23.43
N TYR A 237 -4.04 -12.29 -22.82
CA TYR A 237 -4.57 -11.38 -21.81
C TYR A 237 -3.66 -11.33 -20.57
N ALA A 238 -3.13 -12.46 -20.13
CA ALA A 238 -2.16 -12.51 -19.03
C ALA A 238 -0.91 -11.67 -19.31
N ASN A 239 -0.40 -11.71 -20.54
CA ASN A 239 0.72 -10.86 -20.95
C ASN A 239 0.37 -9.37 -20.96
N GLN A 240 -0.85 -9.00 -21.36
CA GLN A 240 -1.33 -7.61 -21.29
C GLN A 240 -1.42 -7.11 -19.85
N ILE A 241 -1.96 -7.94 -18.94
CA ILE A 241 -2.01 -7.60 -17.51
C ILE A 241 -0.62 -7.50 -16.93
N LEU A 242 0.27 -8.45 -17.21
CA LEU A 242 1.65 -8.42 -16.76
C LEU A 242 2.36 -7.13 -17.18
N ALA A 243 2.27 -6.75 -18.45
CA ALA A 243 2.87 -5.51 -18.95
C ALA A 243 2.32 -4.24 -18.27
N ARG A 244 1.13 -4.32 -17.69
CA ARG A 244 0.47 -3.20 -17.02
C ARG A 244 0.81 -3.08 -15.54
N ILE A 245 1.04 -4.21 -14.86
CA ILE A 245 1.20 -4.23 -13.40
C ILE A 245 2.61 -4.59 -12.93
N CYS A 246 3.50 -4.95 -13.84
CA CYS A 246 4.87 -5.30 -13.51
C CYS A 246 5.86 -4.39 -14.25
N PRO A 247 6.77 -3.70 -13.55
CA PRO A 247 6.99 -3.73 -12.09
C PRO A 247 5.81 -3.19 -11.29
N THR A 248 5.64 -3.69 -10.06
CA THR A 248 4.46 -3.41 -9.23
C THR A 248 4.59 -2.09 -8.48
N VAL A 249 4.73 -1.02 -9.22
CA VAL A 249 4.83 0.37 -8.75
C VAL A 249 3.55 1.14 -9.10
N LEU A 250 3.25 2.19 -8.35
CA LEU A 250 2.10 3.05 -8.60
C LEU A 250 2.53 4.26 -9.47
N PRO A 251 2.15 4.31 -10.75
CA PRO A 251 2.44 5.47 -11.59
C PRO A 251 1.61 6.67 -11.15
N TYR A 252 2.22 7.85 -11.14
CA TYR A 252 1.53 9.10 -10.83
C TYR A 252 2.13 10.27 -11.61
N GLU A 253 1.29 10.98 -12.35
CA GLU A 253 1.65 12.25 -12.96
C GLU A 253 1.50 13.36 -11.91
N LEU A 254 2.62 13.91 -11.47
CA LEU A 254 2.64 14.95 -10.43
C LEU A 254 1.75 16.15 -10.82
N ASP A 255 1.17 16.79 -9.81
CA ASP A 255 0.26 17.94 -9.95
C ASP A 255 -1.04 17.65 -10.73
N THR A 256 -1.41 16.39 -10.85
CA THR A 256 -2.71 15.97 -11.44
C THR A 256 -3.58 15.26 -10.39
N PRO A 257 -4.91 15.22 -10.59
CA PRO A 257 -5.78 14.44 -9.71
C PRO A 257 -5.43 12.95 -9.73
N ALA A 258 -5.29 12.36 -8.54
CA ALA A 258 -5.08 10.93 -8.42
C ALA A 258 -6.36 10.15 -8.73
N TYR A 259 -6.21 9.01 -9.40
CA TYR A 259 -7.28 8.03 -9.64
C TYR A 259 -6.71 6.63 -9.89
N PHE A 260 -7.48 5.63 -9.46
CA PHE A 260 -7.16 4.22 -9.67
C PHE A 260 -8.38 3.52 -10.25
N ASN A 261 -8.34 3.18 -11.53
CA ASN A 261 -9.47 2.55 -12.20
C ASN A 261 -9.03 1.50 -13.25
N VAL A 262 -10.01 0.72 -13.76
CA VAL A 262 -9.74 -0.37 -14.71
C VAL A 262 -9.09 0.13 -16.01
N ALA A 263 -9.34 1.36 -16.45
CA ALA A 263 -8.72 1.89 -17.67
C ALA A 263 -7.27 2.33 -17.43
N ARG A 264 -6.99 2.99 -16.30
CA ARG A 264 -5.68 3.60 -16.05
C ARG A 264 -5.40 3.77 -14.55
N PHE A 265 -4.11 3.73 -14.17
CA PHE A 265 -3.62 4.13 -12.86
C PHE A 265 -2.94 5.50 -12.97
N ASN A 266 -3.20 6.38 -12.01
CA ASN A 266 -2.56 7.67 -11.84
C ASN A 266 -2.57 8.04 -10.36
N GLY A 267 -1.71 7.42 -9.59
CA GLY A 267 -1.83 7.46 -8.15
C GLY A 267 -3.05 6.67 -7.65
N ARG A 268 -3.40 6.90 -6.40
CA ARG A 268 -4.55 6.30 -5.73
C ARG A 268 -5.09 7.29 -4.71
N ALA A 269 -6.37 7.58 -4.77
CA ALA A 269 -7.07 8.31 -3.71
C ALA A 269 -7.31 7.38 -2.50
N LEU A 270 -7.47 7.96 -1.32
CA LEU A 270 -7.64 7.21 -0.06
C LEU A 270 -8.87 6.30 -0.07
N THR A 271 -9.89 6.64 -0.87
CA THR A 271 -11.16 5.92 -0.97
C THR A 271 -11.43 5.39 -2.38
N ASP A 272 -10.40 5.06 -3.16
CA ASP A 272 -10.60 4.32 -4.40
C ASP A 272 -10.98 2.86 -4.11
N ASP A 273 -11.94 2.33 -4.90
CA ASP A 273 -12.29 0.90 -4.88
C ASP A 273 -11.19 0.08 -5.56
N VAL A 274 -10.11 -0.18 -4.83
CA VAL A 274 -8.99 -0.92 -5.39
C VAL A 274 -9.27 -2.40 -5.54
N MET A 275 -10.13 -2.99 -4.69
CA MET A 275 -10.46 -4.42 -4.78
C MET A 275 -11.27 -4.71 -6.05
N GLY A 276 -12.30 -3.92 -6.33
CA GLY A 276 -13.08 -4.05 -7.57
C GLY A 276 -12.25 -3.84 -8.83
N VAL A 277 -11.34 -2.86 -8.82
CA VAL A 277 -10.43 -2.63 -9.94
C VAL A 277 -9.49 -3.81 -10.17
N ILE A 278 -8.82 -4.30 -9.13
CA ILE A 278 -7.86 -5.40 -9.25
C ILE A 278 -8.55 -6.72 -9.61
N LEU A 279 -9.70 -7.04 -9.02
CA LEU A 279 -10.48 -8.23 -9.37
C LEU A 279 -10.95 -8.18 -10.82
N THR A 280 -11.44 -7.03 -11.29
CA THR A 280 -11.86 -6.85 -12.70
C THR A 280 -10.69 -7.08 -13.65
N LEU A 281 -9.53 -6.49 -13.38
CA LEU A 281 -8.33 -6.69 -14.19
C LEU A 281 -7.84 -8.15 -14.15
N ALA A 282 -7.79 -8.75 -12.99
CA ALA A 282 -7.30 -10.11 -12.83
C ALA A 282 -8.17 -11.14 -13.55
N THR A 283 -9.51 -10.96 -13.51
CA THR A 283 -10.47 -11.94 -14.03
C THR A 283 -11.00 -11.64 -15.42
N HIS A 284 -10.72 -10.46 -15.98
CA HIS A 284 -11.31 -9.96 -17.23
C HIS A 284 -12.86 -10.03 -17.23
N THR A 285 -13.46 -9.78 -16.07
CA THR A 285 -14.91 -9.69 -15.90
C THR A 285 -15.24 -8.46 -15.06
N ALA A 286 -16.46 -7.95 -15.14
CA ALA A 286 -16.92 -6.88 -14.24
C ALA A 286 -17.14 -7.45 -12.81
N LEU A 287 -16.06 -7.87 -12.16
CA LEU A 287 -16.09 -8.45 -10.82
C LEU A 287 -15.57 -7.45 -9.80
N GLY A 288 -16.44 -7.04 -8.91
CA GLY A 288 -16.10 -6.33 -7.68
C GLY A 288 -16.65 -7.07 -6.47
N ASP A 289 -16.17 -6.74 -5.30
CA ASP A 289 -16.70 -7.31 -4.04
C ASP A 289 -17.98 -6.62 -3.56
N GLY A 290 -18.40 -5.55 -4.25
CA GLY A 290 -19.60 -4.78 -3.94
C GLY A 290 -19.51 -3.97 -2.65
N VAL A 291 -18.30 -3.77 -2.14
CA VAL A 291 -18.01 -2.95 -0.96
C VAL A 291 -17.47 -1.60 -1.41
N ALA A 292 -18.12 -0.54 -0.98
CA ALA A 292 -17.67 0.83 -1.23
C ALA A 292 -16.92 1.39 -0.03
N PRO A 293 -15.80 2.10 -0.25
CA PRO A 293 -15.14 2.86 0.81
C PRO A 293 -16.06 3.91 1.43
N ASP A 294 -15.97 4.08 2.74
CA ASP A 294 -16.76 5.08 3.47
C ASP A 294 -16.09 6.46 3.38
N LYS A 295 -16.64 7.32 2.53
CA LYS A 295 -16.15 8.69 2.34
C LYS A 295 -16.44 9.62 3.54
N GLN A 296 -17.29 9.21 4.49
CA GLN A 296 -17.55 9.99 5.70
C GLN A 296 -16.35 9.94 6.66
N LEU A 297 -15.47 8.94 6.50
CA LEU A 297 -14.22 8.83 7.23
C LEU A 297 -13.13 9.77 6.70
N LEU A 298 -13.38 10.53 5.63
CA LEU A 298 -12.46 11.55 5.12
C LEU A 298 -12.72 12.90 5.76
N ARG A 299 -11.64 13.66 5.98
CA ARG A 299 -11.67 15.09 6.29
C ARG A 299 -11.27 15.91 5.06
N PRO A 300 -11.81 17.11 4.86
CA PRO A 300 -11.39 17.98 3.76
C PRO A 300 -9.99 18.56 3.98
N ASP A 301 -9.56 18.65 5.24
CA ASP A 301 -8.29 19.22 5.65
C ASP A 301 -7.29 18.14 6.04
N PHE A 302 -5.99 18.48 5.94
CA PHE A 302 -4.91 17.63 6.41
C PHE A 302 -5.13 17.22 7.89
N PRO A 303 -4.95 15.95 8.28
CA PRO A 303 -4.32 14.85 7.55
C PRO A 303 -5.25 14.01 6.66
N TYR A 304 -6.45 14.46 6.35
CA TYR A 304 -7.45 13.83 5.49
C TYR A 304 -8.15 12.60 6.07
N PHE A 305 -7.63 12.00 7.09
CA PHE A 305 -8.26 10.92 7.85
C PHE A 305 -9.20 11.51 8.91
N GLY A 306 -10.38 10.92 9.07
CA GLY A 306 -11.32 11.24 10.14
C GLY A 306 -10.85 10.76 11.52
N GLU A 307 -11.73 10.85 12.50
CA GLU A 307 -11.44 10.38 13.85
C GLU A 307 -11.39 8.85 13.89
N PRO A 308 -10.48 8.24 14.66
CA PRO A 308 -10.43 6.81 14.87
C PRO A 308 -11.74 6.28 15.45
N HIS A 309 -12.07 5.03 15.13
CA HIS A 309 -13.17 4.33 15.79
C HIS A 309 -12.86 4.12 17.27
N THR A 310 -13.86 4.29 18.13
CA THR A 310 -13.77 4.05 19.59
C THR A 310 -14.06 2.61 19.95
#